data_76d590d90423363830bb2a6cbc230753
#
_entry.id   76d590d90423363830bb2a6cbc230753
#
_cell.length_a   1.000
_cell.length_b   1.000
_cell.length_c   1.000
_cell.angle_alpha   90.00
_cell.angle_beta   90.00
_cell.angle_gamma   90.00
#
_symmetry.space_group_name_H-M   'P 1'
#
loop_
_entity.id
_entity.type
_entity.pdbx_description
1 polymer ?
#
loop_
_entity_poly.entity_id
_entity_poly.type
_entity_poly.pdbx_seq_one_letter_code
_entity_poly.pdbx_strand_id
1 'polypeptide(L)'
;MTSEPLKICTNCVMDTTDSKIIFDENGVCDHCNTYYRDIEPIWNYGKGREHELEQLVKAIKKEGKGKDFDCLMGMSGGIDSSYLLYKMTHDYGLRPLVFHVDAGWNSQIAVNNIEKLIDALGLDLYTEVINWEEIKDLQLSFFKSGVPHIDVPQDHAFFATMYKFAAKHKIKYILTGGNYSTECVRNPLEWMYYQSDSIQLKDIQKNHGTKKLKDYPVTNILWHKVYLPYLRGIKLYRPLDYLVYDKEEAMNLLVNKYGYQKYPQKHFESRFTRFYESYWLPERFGYDTRKVQFSSLILTNQMMRDEALKKLKKPAYDYETIEHDKEFIANKLRITMDELNGYFTMQKRTYKDYKSMESIYNIGAFVMRMFGLERGGKR
;
A
#
# COMPACT_ATOMS: atom_id res chain seq x y z
N MET A 1 21.66 17.46 21.82
CA MET A 1 21.69 16.01 21.63
C MET A 1 22.57 15.75 20.43
N THR A 2 23.76 15.19 20.61
CA THR A 2 24.65 14.78 19.53
C THR A 2 23.93 13.65 18.80
N SER A 3 23.47 13.92 17.57
CA SER A 3 22.89 12.87 16.74
C SER A 3 24.00 11.85 16.45
N GLU A 4 23.82 10.62 16.88
CA GLU A 4 24.68 9.53 16.43
C GLU A 4 24.72 9.52 14.90
N PRO A 5 25.88 9.22 14.29
CA PRO A 5 25.99 9.19 12.85
C PRO A 5 25.02 8.15 12.28
N LEU A 6 24.35 8.50 11.19
CA LEU A 6 23.41 7.63 10.48
C LEU A 6 24.09 6.33 10.09
N LYS A 7 23.65 5.19 10.64
CA LYS A 7 24.17 3.86 10.28
C LYS A 7 23.25 3.24 9.23
N ILE A 8 23.82 2.92 8.07
CA ILE A 8 23.12 2.30 6.93
C ILE A 8 23.47 0.81 6.87
N CYS A 9 22.50 -0.03 6.56
CA CYS A 9 22.71 -1.46 6.35
C CYS A 9 23.76 -1.74 5.27
N THR A 10 24.63 -2.72 5.52
CA THR A 10 25.66 -3.12 4.56
C THR A 10 25.11 -3.84 3.34
N ASN A 11 23.92 -4.49 3.45
CA ASN A 11 23.30 -5.26 2.38
C ASN A 11 22.22 -4.47 1.63
N CYS A 12 21.31 -3.76 2.33
CA CYS A 12 20.29 -2.91 1.72
C CYS A 12 20.52 -1.42 2.01
N VAL A 13 19.48 -0.59 1.98
CA VAL A 13 19.57 0.86 2.25
C VAL A 13 18.70 1.32 3.44
N MET A 14 18.18 0.40 4.24
CA MET A 14 17.56 0.73 5.53
C MET A 14 18.61 1.26 6.49
N ASP A 15 18.22 2.17 7.38
CA ASP A 15 19.13 2.85 8.28
C ASP A 15 18.48 3.18 9.63
N THR A 16 19.23 3.84 10.51
CA THR A 16 18.82 4.24 11.85
C THR A 16 17.70 5.28 11.92
N THR A 17 17.13 5.71 10.80
CA THR A 17 15.85 6.44 10.80
C THR A 17 14.66 5.52 11.16
N ASP A 18 14.79 4.19 11.00
CA ASP A 18 13.98 3.20 11.71
C ASP A 18 14.56 3.05 13.13
N SER A 19 13.89 3.62 14.13
CA SER A 19 14.37 3.66 15.53
C SER A 19 14.50 2.28 16.16
N LYS A 20 13.91 1.25 15.55
CA LYS A 20 13.94 -0.14 16.02
C LYS A 20 14.82 -1.06 15.18
N ILE A 21 15.55 -0.51 14.21
CA ILE A 21 16.43 -1.31 13.36
C ILE A 21 17.54 -1.98 14.20
N ILE A 22 17.78 -3.25 13.94
CA ILE A 22 18.82 -4.02 14.58
C ILE A 22 19.82 -4.47 13.50
N PHE A 23 21.10 -4.28 13.75
CA PHE A 23 22.17 -4.74 12.87
C PHE A 23 22.90 -5.90 13.52
N ASP A 24 23.21 -6.91 12.73
CA ASP A 24 24.11 -8.00 13.16
C ASP A 24 25.59 -7.56 13.16
N GLU A 25 26.49 -8.48 13.46
CA GLU A 25 27.94 -8.27 13.50
C GLU A 25 28.55 -7.83 12.17
N ASN A 26 27.91 -8.19 11.06
CA ASN A 26 28.31 -7.82 9.71
C ASN A 26 27.67 -6.48 9.24
N GLY A 27 26.88 -5.85 10.11
CA GLY A 27 26.16 -4.62 9.78
C GLY A 27 24.95 -4.83 8.89
N VAL A 28 24.47 -6.07 8.72
CA VAL A 28 23.24 -6.39 7.99
C VAL A 28 22.04 -6.17 8.90
N CYS A 29 21.02 -5.49 8.40
CA CYS A 29 19.84 -5.19 9.21
C CYS A 29 18.88 -6.38 9.31
N ASP A 30 18.06 -6.37 10.33
CA ASP A 30 17.08 -7.40 10.62
C ASP A 30 15.92 -7.45 9.60
N HIS A 31 15.69 -6.41 8.80
CA HIS A 31 14.82 -6.51 7.61
C HIS A 31 15.40 -7.50 6.59
N CYS A 32 16.70 -7.40 6.29
CA CYS A 32 17.40 -8.34 5.42
C CYS A 32 17.39 -9.76 6.00
N ASN A 33 17.71 -9.90 7.29
CA ASN A 33 17.74 -11.19 7.97
C ASN A 33 16.35 -11.85 7.99
N THR A 34 15.28 -11.06 8.16
CA THR A 34 13.90 -11.55 8.05
C THR A 34 13.57 -12.01 6.63
N TYR A 35 14.00 -11.26 5.61
CA TYR A 35 13.79 -11.66 4.22
C TYR A 35 14.45 -13.01 3.91
N TYR A 36 15.73 -13.18 4.22
CA TYR A 36 16.46 -14.42 3.92
C TYR A 36 15.98 -15.61 4.73
N ARG A 37 15.54 -15.41 5.97
CA ARG A 37 15.07 -16.48 6.84
C ARG A 37 13.62 -16.88 6.56
N ASP A 38 12.73 -15.91 6.35
CA ASP A 38 11.29 -16.15 6.44
C ASP A 38 10.56 -15.99 5.09
N ILE A 39 11.08 -15.20 4.15
CA ILE A 39 10.38 -14.87 2.90
C ILE A 39 10.99 -15.62 1.72
N GLU A 40 12.27 -15.43 1.47
CA GLU A 40 12.93 -16.02 0.30
C GLU A 40 12.74 -17.53 0.20
N PRO A 41 12.92 -18.35 1.27
CA PRO A 41 12.82 -19.81 1.18
C PRO A 41 11.45 -20.32 0.74
N ILE A 42 10.39 -19.57 1.05
CA ILE A 42 9.01 -19.95 0.72
C ILE A 42 8.47 -19.29 -0.54
N TRP A 43 8.97 -18.10 -0.85
CA TRP A 43 8.56 -17.39 -2.06
C TRP A 43 9.37 -17.85 -3.28
N ASN A 44 10.67 -18.11 -3.12
CA ASN A 44 11.59 -18.56 -4.16
C ASN A 44 11.47 -17.75 -5.46
N TYR A 45 11.30 -16.42 -5.34
CA TYR A 45 11.09 -15.49 -6.49
C TYR A 45 9.92 -15.88 -7.40
N GLY A 46 8.94 -16.62 -6.89
CA GLY A 46 7.82 -17.16 -7.66
C GLY A 46 8.18 -18.38 -8.52
N LYS A 47 9.45 -18.79 -8.55
CA LYS A 47 9.92 -19.91 -9.38
C LYS A 47 9.33 -21.25 -8.91
N GLY A 48 8.79 -22.02 -9.87
CA GLY A 48 8.23 -23.35 -9.60
C GLY A 48 6.89 -23.32 -8.85
N ARG A 49 6.25 -22.14 -8.73
CA ARG A 49 4.96 -21.98 -8.06
C ARG A 49 3.79 -21.80 -9.02
N GLU A 50 4.03 -21.89 -10.31
CA GLU A 50 3.01 -21.75 -11.36
C GLU A 50 1.86 -22.75 -11.17
N HIS A 51 2.17 -23.96 -10.72
CA HIS A 51 1.16 -24.99 -10.44
C HIS A 51 0.19 -24.56 -9.31
N GLU A 52 0.70 -23.91 -8.26
CA GLU A 52 -0.16 -23.37 -7.18
C GLU A 52 -1.10 -22.30 -7.72
N LEU A 53 -0.59 -21.41 -8.60
CA LEU A 53 -1.41 -20.39 -9.26
C LEU A 53 -2.47 -21.02 -10.17
N GLU A 54 -2.12 -22.02 -10.96
CA GLU A 54 -3.10 -22.74 -11.79
C GLU A 54 -4.21 -23.41 -10.97
N GLN A 55 -3.87 -23.99 -9.82
CA GLN A 55 -4.86 -24.54 -8.89
C GLN A 55 -5.78 -23.45 -8.34
N LEU A 56 -5.21 -22.29 -7.95
CA LEU A 56 -5.99 -21.15 -7.50
C LEU A 56 -6.93 -20.64 -8.60
N VAL A 57 -6.43 -20.48 -9.83
CA VAL A 57 -7.22 -20.05 -10.99
C VAL A 57 -8.36 -21.05 -11.29
N LYS A 58 -8.09 -22.35 -11.25
CA LYS A 58 -9.13 -23.41 -11.40
C LYS A 58 -10.22 -23.28 -10.34
N ALA A 59 -9.83 -23.03 -9.08
CA ALA A 59 -10.78 -22.82 -7.98
C ALA A 59 -11.62 -21.54 -8.17
N ILE A 60 -11.01 -20.45 -8.61
CA ILE A 60 -11.68 -19.18 -8.92
C ILE A 60 -12.71 -19.38 -10.05
N LYS A 61 -12.30 -19.99 -11.17
CA LYS A 61 -13.20 -20.29 -12.30
C LYS A 61 -14.34 -21.20 -11.91
N LYS A 62 -14.09 -22.20 -11.05
CA LYS A 62 -15.15 -23.09 -10.55
C LYS A 62 -16.18 -22.33 -9.74
N GLU A 63 -15.75 -21.42 -8.85
CA GLU A 63 -16.66 -20.59 -8.05
C GLU A 63 -17.42 -19.56 -8.90
N GLY A 64 -16.79 -19.03 -9.97
CA GLY A 64 -17.37 -18.09 -10.91
C GLY A 64 -18.30 -18.71 -11.95
N LYS A 65 -18.41 -20.03 -12.01
CA LYS A 65 -19.25 -20.71 -13.02
C LYS A 65 -20.71 -20.27 -12.90
N GLY A 66 -21.26 -19.74 -13.99
CA GLY A 66 -22.64 -19.23 -14.05
C GLY A 66 -22.84 -17.85 -13.42
N LYS A 67 -21.75 -17.16 -13.04
CA LYS A 67 -21.76 -15.76 -12.59
C LYS A 67 -21.16 -14.86 -13.67
N ASP A 68 -21.44 -13.57 -13.58
CA ASP A 68 -20.89 -12.57 -14.52
C ASP A 68 -19.36 -12.45 -14.36
N PHE A 69 -18.88 -12.55 -13.12
CA PHE A 69 -17.46 -12.41 -12.77
C PHE A 69 -16.95 -13.59 -11.96
N ASP A 70 -15.66 -13.92 -12.14
CA ASP A 70 -14.98 -14.98 -11.39
C ASP A 70 -14.43 -14.49 -10.04
N CYS A 71 -13.96 -13.24 -10.01
CA CYS A 71 -13.31 -12.62 -8.85
C CYS A 71 -13.44 -11.09 -8.87
N LEU A 72 -13.02 -10.45 -7.78
CA LEU A 72 -12.84 -9.01 -7.67
C LEU A 72 -11.35 -8.68 -7.75
N MET A 73 -10.97 -7.69 -8.56
CA MET A 73 -9.59 -7.20 -8.66
C MET A 73 -9.52 -5.71 -8.35
N GLY A 74 -8.76 -5.35 -7.30
CA GLY A 74 -8.48 -3.95 -6.98
C GLY A 74 -7.53 -3.32 -7.99
N MET A 75 -7.88 -2.14 -8.49
CA MET A 75 -7.12 -1.40 -9.50
C MET A 75 -6.81 0.02 -9.01
N SER A 76 -5.52 0.33 -8.82
CA SER A 76 -5.04 1.66 -8.44
C SER A 76 -4.54 2.49 -9.63
N GLY A 77 -4.31 1.85 -10.78
CA GLY A 77 -3.61 2.45 -11.91
C GLY A 77 -2.08 2.34 -11.82
N GLY A 78 -1.55 1.78 -10.72
CA GLY A 78 -0.13 1.48 -10.55
C GLY A 78 0.30 0.21 -11.29
N ILE A 79 1.63 0.05 -11.46
CA ILE A 79 2.21 -1.01 -12.28
C ILE A 79 1.81 -2.41 -11.78
N ASP A 80 1.88 -2.66 -10.47
CA ASP A 80 1.65 -3.98 -9.89
C ASP A 80 0.20 -4.45 -10.13
N SER A 81 -0.79 -3.59 -9.89
CA SER A 81 -2.21 -3.90 -10.14
C SER A 81 -2.53 -4.02 -11.62
N SER A 82 -1.92 -3.18 -12.46
CA SER A 82 -2.11 -3.19 -13.92
C SER A 82 -1.54 -4.46 -14.56
N TYR A 83 -0.32 -4.85 -14.14
CA TYR A 83 0.30 -6.07 -14.63
C TYR A 83 -0.45 -7.32 -14.15
N LEU A 84 -0.89 -7.33 -12.89
CA LEU A 84 -1.73 -8.41 -12.38
C LEU A 84 -3.01 -8.55 -13.21
N LEU A 85 -3.69 -7.43 -13.51
CA LEU A 85 -4.92 -7.45 -14.31
C LEU A 85 -4.66 -8.07 -15.67
N TYR A 86 -3.61 -7.60 -16.37
CA TYR A 86 -3.18 -8.18 -17.65
C TYR A 86 -2.94 -9.70 -17.54
N LYS A 87 -2.11 -10.12 -16.59
CA LYS A 87 -1.76 -11.56 -16.41
C LYS A 87 -2.99 -12.41 -16.16
N MET A 88 -3.84 -12.01 -15.23
CA MET A 88 -4.99 -12.84 -14.85
C MET A 88 -6.06 -12.92 -15.94
N THR A 89 -6.22 -11.88 -16.74
CA THR A 89 -7.18 -11.88 -17.86
C THR A 89 -6.60 -12.52 -19.10
N HIS A 90 -5.44 -12.05 -19.58
CA HIS A 90 -4.86 -12.47 -20.84
C HIS A 90 -4.27 -13.88 -20.77
N ASP A 91 -3.44 -14.19 -19.75
CA ASP A 91 -2.73 -15.46 -19.69
C ASP A 91 -3.55 -16.56 -19.00
N TYR A 92 -4.33 -16.19 -17.98
CA TYR A 92 -5.10 -17.16 -17.21
C TYR A 92 -6.60 -17.16 -17.54
N GLY A 93 -7.09 -16.23 -18.35
CA GLY A 93 -8.47 -16.16 -18.83
C GLY A 93 -9.51 -16.04 -17.71
N LEU A 94 -9.21 -15.31 -16.65
CA LEU A 94 -10.17 -14.92 -15.64
C LEU A 94 -11.05 -13.77 -16.13
N ARG A 95 -12.28 -13.71 -15.62
CA ARG A 95 -13.25 -12.63 -15.85
C ARG A 95 -13.39 -11.83 -14.54
N PRO A 96 -12.46 -10.92 -14.22
CA PRO A 96 -12.56 -10.12 -13.00
C PRO A 96 -13.60 -9.01 -13.17
N LEU A 97 -14.33 -8.67 -12.08
CA LEU A 97 -14.85 -7.34 -11.92
C LEU A 97 -13.71 -6.45 -11.44
N VAL A 98 -13.32 -5.49 -12.25
CA VAL A 98 -12.27 -4.53 -11.88
C VAL A 98 -12.87 -3.48 -10.96
N PHE A 99 -12.26 -3.31 -9.79
CA PHE A 99 -12.79 -2.46 -8.72
C PHE A 99 -11.81 -1.32 -8.42
N HIS A 100 -12.26 -0.12 -8.66
CA HIS A 100 -11.54 1.10 -8.34
C HIS A 100 -12.25 1.85 -7.22
N VAL A 101 -11.50 2.45 -6.31
CA VAL A 101 -12.03 3.33 -5.27
C VAL A 101 -11.49 4.73 -5.48
N ASP A 102 -12.38 5.67 -5.73
CA ASP A 102 -12.01 7.08 -5.85
C ASP A 102 -12.22 7.79 -4.51
N ALA A 103 -11.11 8.09 -3.86
CA ALA A 103 -11.06 8.91 -2.64
C ALA A 103 -10.81 10.40 -2.94
N GLY A 104 -10.89 10.78 -4.21
CA GLY A 104 -10.75 12.16 -4.66
C GLY A 104 -9.31 12.63 -4.92
N TRP A 105 -8.32 11.75 -4.89
CA TRP A 105 -6.90 12.12 -4.99
C TRP A 105 -6.18 11.57 -6.22
N ASN A 106 -6.89 10.87 -7.11
CA ASN A 106 -6.32 10.25 -8.29
C ASN A 106 -5.59 11.27 -9.18
N SER A 107 -4.41 10.90 -9.66
CA SER A 107 -3.73 11.65 -10.71
C SER A 107 -4.39 11.37 -12.07
N GLN A 108 -4.28 12.31 -13.00
CA GLN A 108 -4.79 12.10 -14.37
C GLN A 108 -4.12 10.90 -15.06
N ILE A 109 -2.83 10.67 -14.75
CA ILE A 109 -2.10 9.51 -15.28
C ILE A 109 -2.73 8.20 -14.78
N ALA A 110 -3.14 8.13 -13.50
CA ALA A 110 -3.80 6.94 -12.96
C ALA A 110 -5.12 6.64 -13.68
N VAL A 111 -5.96 7.65 -13.84
CA VAL A 111 -7.24 7.54 -14.55
C VAL A 111 -7.01 7.05 -15.98
N ASN A 112 -6.11 7.70 -16.72
CA ASN A 112 -5.79 7.35 -18.10
C ASN A 112 -5.24 5.91 -18.22
N ASN A 113 -4.38 5.47 -17.29
CA ASN A 113 -3.82 4.12 -17.29
C ASN A 113 -4.91 3.07 -17.03
N ILE A 114 -5.84 3.36 -16.12
CA ILE A 114 -6.98 2.47 -15.82
C ILE A 114 -7.87 2.36 -17.08
N GLU A 115 -8.32 3.48 -17.64
CA GLU A 115 -9.19 3.51 -18.81
C GLU A 115 -8.59 2.74 -19.99
N LYS A 116 -7.35 3.07 -20.37
CA LYS A 116 -6.66 2.38 -21.49
C LYS A 116 -6.60 0.86 -21.31
N LEU A 117 -6.30 0.42 -20.10
CA LEU A 117 -6.15 -1.02 -19.84
C LEU A 117 -7.52 -1.73 -19.82
N ILE A 118 -8.54 -1.11 -19.24
CA ILE A 118 -9.91 -1.62 -19.19
C ILE A 118 -10.47 -1.76 -20.61
N ASP A 119 -10.37 -0.71 -21.42
CA ASP A 119 -10.85 -0.69 -22.80
C ASP A 119 -10.13 -1.76 -23.66
N ALA A 120 -8.79 -1.81 -23.55
CA ALA A 120 -7.99 -2.76 -24.33
C ALA A 120 -8.22 -4.23 -23.96
N LEU A 121 -8.61 -4.51 -22.71
CA LEU A 121 -8.92 -5.86 -22.24
C LEU A 121 -10.41 -6.20 -22.32
N GLY A 122 -11.27 -5.24 -22.68
CA GLY A 122 -12.73 -5.43 -22.79
C GLY A 122 -13.37 -5.79 -21.44
N LEU A 123 -12.97 -5.12 -20.37
CA LEU A 123 -13.40 -5.44 -19.01
C LEU A 123 -14.40 -4.42 -18.44
N ASP A 124 -15.16 -4.84 -17.45
CA ASP A 124 -16.03 -3.97 -16.68
C ASP A 124 -15.29 -3.34 -15.51
N LEU A 125 -15.39 -2.01 -15.39
CA LEU A 125 -14.88 -1.22 -14.28
C LEU A 125 -16.02 -0.77 -13.35
N TYR A 126 -15.94 -1.11 -12.09
CA TYR A 126 -16.80 -0.53 -11.07
C TYR A 126 -15.98 0.46 -10.22
N THR A 127 -16.42 1.72 -10.22
CA THR A 127 -15.80 2.77 -9.41
C THR A 127 -16.70 3.14 -8.23
N GLU A 128 -16.21 2.96 -7.03
CA GLU A 128 -16.85 3.46 -5.81
C GLU A 128 -16.26 4.81 -5.43
N VAL A 129 -17.10 5.81 -5.34
CA VAL A 129 -16.69 7.17 -4.95
C VAL A 129 -16.98 7.37 -3.48
N ILE A 130 -15.95 7.70 -2.71
CA ILE A 130 -16.08 7.95 -1.27
C ILE A 130 -16.71 9.32 -1.03
N ASN A 131 -17.58 9.43 -0.01
CA ASN A 131 -18.18 10.70 0.40
C ASN A 131 -17.09 11.74 0.71
N TRP A 132 -16.94 12.72 -0.20
CA TRP A 132 -15.87 13.70 -0.15
C TRP A 132 -15.91 14.55 1.13
N GLU A 133 -17.07 14.92 1.60
CA GLU A 133 -17.18 15.77 2.79
C GLU A 133 -16.75 15.06 4.08
N GLU A 134 -16.93 13.74 4.14
CA GLU A 134 -16.47 12.93 5.28
C GLU A 134 -14.98 12.62 5.20
N ILE A 135 -14.47 12.22 4.01
CA ILE A 135 -13.05 11.93 3.86
C ILE A 135 -12.19 13.19 3.98
N LYS A 136 -12.68 14.34 3.50
CA LYS A 136 -12.03 15.64 3.68
C LYS A 136 -11.86 16.00 5.16
N ASP A 137 -12.92 15.90 5.96
CA ASP A 137 -12.87 16.19 7.39
C ASP A 137 -11.96 15.21 8.14
N LEU A 138 -12.01 13.93 7.78
CA LEU A 138 -11.12 12.91 8.32
C LEU A 138 -9.65 13.18 7.93
N GLN A 139 -9.40 13.59 6.68
CA GLN A 139 -8.06 13.95 6.20
C GLN A 139 -7.48 15.14 6.98
N LEU A 140 -8.27 16.16 7.21
CA LEU A 140 -7.90 17.31 8.06
C LEU A 140 -7.66 16.89 9.51
N SER A 141 -8.44 15.93 10.02
CA SER A 141 -8.24 15.38 11.37
C SER A 141 -6.88 14.71 11.50
N PHE A 142 -6.44 13.99 10.48
CA PHE A 142 -5.13 13.37 10.45
C PHE A 142 -3.99 14.40 10.35
N PHE A 143 -4.12 15.47 9.59
CA PHE A 143 -3.16 16.59 9.63
C PHE A 143 -3.05 17.20 11.03
N LYS A 144 -4.19 17.51 11.65
CA LYS A 144 -4.26 18.11 13.00
C LYS A 144 -3.78 17.16 14.11
N SER A 145 -3.83 15.86 13.86
CA SER A 145 -3.40 14.86 14.85
C SER A 145 -1.89 14.87 15.10
N GLY A 146 -1.09 15.35 14.16
CA GLY A 146 0.37 15.38 14.24
C GLY A 146 1.07 14.04 14.03
N VAL A 147 0.35 12.97 13.71
CA VAL A 147 0.92 11.64 13.40
C VAL A 147 1.63 11.64 12.03
N PRO A 148 2.62 10.77 11.82
CA PRO A 148 3.29 10.66 10.52
C PRO A 148 2.34 10.21 9.40
N HIS A 149 1.58 9.12 9.64
CA HIS A 149 0.76 8.44 8.63
C HIS A 149 -0.56 9.17 8.40
N ILE A 150 -0.52 10.23 7.60
CA ILE A 150 -1.71 11.03 7.28
C ILE A 150 -2.55 10.46 6.12
N ASP A 151 -2.08 9.43 5.41
CA ASP A 151 -2.79 8.82 4.28
C ASP A 151 -3.78 7.71 4.67
N VAL A 152 -3.89 7.41 5.98
CA VAL A 152 -4.85 6.43 6.52
C VAL A 152 -6.29 6.63 6.03
N PRO A 153 -6.84 7.85 5.89
CA PRO A 153 -8.19 8.04 5.38
C PRO A 153 -8.42 7.44 3.99
N GLN A 154 -7.45 7.55 3.09
CA GLN A 154 -7.54 6.99 1.76
C GLN A 154 -7.32 5.47 1.79
N ASP A 155 -6.24 5.02 2.42
CA ASP A 155 -5.86 3.61 2.50
C ASP A 155 -6.94 2.76 3.16
N HIS A 156 -7.51 3.24 4.28
CA HIS A 156 -8.59 2.55 4.97
C HIS A 156 -9.82 2.41 4.09
N ALA A 157 -10.20 3.49 3.38
CA ALA A 157 -11.35 3.48 2.50
C ALA A 157 -11.19 2.44 1.38
N PHE A 158 -10.02 2.33 0.76
CA PHE A 158 -9.76 1.38 -0.32
C PHE A 158 -10.06 -0.06 0.10
N PHE A 159 -9.45 -0.51 1.19
CA PHE A 159 -9.66 -1.87 1.66
C PHE A 159 -11.07 -2.09 2.21
N ALA A 160 -11.58 -1.15 3.01
CA ALA A 160 -12.90 -1.28 3.61
C ALA A 160 -14.00 -1.39 2.55
N THR A 161 -13.93 -0.56 1.51
CA THR A 161 -14.92 -0.55 0.42
C THR A 161 -14.86 -1.83 -0.38
N MET A 162 -13.67 -2.23 -0.81
CA MET A 162 -13.45 -3.45 -1.58
C MET A 162 -13.97 -4.70 -0.84
N TYR A 163 -13.66 -4.82 0.44
CA TYR A 163 -14.12 -5.94 1.24
C TYR A 163 -15.64 -5.92 1.48
N LYS A 164 -16.22 -4.74 1.77
CA LYS A 164 -17.68 -4.59 1.93
C LYS A 164 -18.42 -4.95 0.64
N PHE A 165 -17.88 -4.50 -0.49
CA PHE A 165 -18.44 -4.83 -1.80
C PHE A 165 -18.41 -6.34 -2.04
N ALA A 166 -17.26 -6.99 -1.85
CA ALA A 166 -17.13 -8.44 -2.00
C ALA A 166 -18.10 -9.21 -1.08
N ALA A 167 -18.27 -8.75 0.17
CA ALA A 167 -19.19 -9.36 1.12
C ALA A 167 -20.67 -9.20 0.70
N LYS A 168 -21.05 -8.00 0.23
CA LYS A 168 -22.42 -7.67 -0.25
C LYS A 168 -22.77 -8.52 -1.48
N HIS A 169 -21.86 -8.64 -2.43
CA HIS A 169 -22.08 -9.33 -3.70
C HIS A 169 -21.65 -10.82 -3.66
N LYS A 170 -21.26 -11.34 -2.49
CA LYS A 170 -20.87 -12.75 -2.28
C LYS A 170 -19.71 -13.20 -3.17
N ILE A 171 -18.80 -12.30 -3.51
CA ILE A 171 -17.59 -12.60 -4.27
C ILE A 171 -16.57 -13.21 -3.32
N LYS A 172 -16.10 -14.43 -3.60
CA LYS A 172 -15.23 -15.19 -2.69
C LYS A 172 -13.75 -14.89 -2.82
N TYR A 173 -13.32 -14.45 -3.99
CA TYR A 173 -11.93 -14.24 -4.32
C TYR A 173 -11.66 -12.78 -4.61
N ILE A 174 -10.73 -12.18 -3.86
CA ILE A 174 -10.21 -10.84 -4.09
C ILE A 174 -8.74 -10.98 -4.49
N LEU A 175 -8.36 -10.43 -5.63
CA LEU A 175 -6.98 -10.44 -6.11
C LEU A 175 -6.40 -9.03 -6.04
N THR A 176 -5.16 -8.90 -5.52
CA THR A 176 -4.45 -7.64 -5.39
C THR A 176 -3.04 -7.70 -5.94
N GLY A 177 -2.51 -6.56 -6.38
CA GLY A 177 -1.16 -6.43 -6.93
C GLY A 177 -0.03 -6.47 -5.90
N GLY A 178 -0.35 -6.55 -4.59
CA GLY A 178 0.68 -6.72 -3.56
C GLY A 178 1.56 -7.94 -3.84
N ASN A 179 2.88 -7.82 -3.64
CA ASN A 179 3.81 -8.90 -3.98
C ASN A 179 5.11 -8.79 -3.19
N TYR A 180 5.83 -9.90 -3.01
CA TYR A 180 7.15 -9.90 -2.37
C TYR A 180 8.25 -9.30 -3.25
N SER A 181 8.09 -9.33 -4.56
CA SER A 181 9.10 -8.86 -5.50
C SER A 181 9.46 -7.38 -5.30
N THR A 182 8.45 -6.55 -4.97
CA THR A 182 8.64 -5.11 -4.77
C THR A 182 8.31 -4.63 -3.34
N GLU A 183 7.81 -5.51 -2.45
CA GLU A 183 7.29 -5.14 -1.12
C GLU A 183 7.67 -6.15 -0.01
N CYS A 184 8.84 -6.82 -0.14
CA CYS A 184 9.30 -7.77 0.87
C CYS A 184 9.78 -7.09 2.17
N VAL A 185 10.27 -5.84 2.09
CA VAL A 185 10.55 -4.98 3.24
C VAL A 185 9.32 -4.16 3.56
N ARG A 186 8.97 -4.04 4.85
CA ARG A 186 7.80 -3.29 5.30
C ARG A 186 8.20 -2.00 5.98
N ASN A 187 7.35 -0.98 5.86
CA ASN A 187 7.55 0.27 6.57
C ASN A 187 7.54 0.04 8.09
N PRO A 188 8.46 0.66 8.86
CA PRO A 188 8.39 0.71 10.31
C PRO A 188 7.04 1.23 10.80
N LEU A 189 6.54 0.71 11.93
CA LEU A 189 5.23 1.14 12.48
C LEU A 189 5.20 2.63 12.84
N GLU A 190 6.34 3.17 13.24
CA GLU A 190 6.44 4.60 13.55
C GLU A 190 6.36 5.50 12.32
N TRP A 191 6.66 4.98 11.12
CA TRP A 191 6.49 5.71 9.86
C TRP A 191 5.06 5.57 9.34
N MET A 192 4.57 4.31 9.27
CA MET A 192 3.26 3.96 8.72
C MET A 192 2.56 2.96 9.64
N TYR A 193 1.72 3.45 10.52
CA TYR A 193 0.91 2.63 11.40
C TYR A 193 -0.19 1.87 10.63
N TYR A 194 -0.84 0.92 11.25
CA TYR A 194 -1.86 0.06 10.65
C TYR A 194 -3.08 0.85 10.14
N GLN A 195 -3.26 0.95 8.83
CA GLN A 195 -4.42 1.61 8.22
C GLN A 195 -5.75 0.89 8.52
N SER A 196 -5.73 -0.37 8.94
CA SER A 196 -6.92 -1.13 9.35
C SER A 196 -7.32 -0.93 10.83
N ASP A 197 -6.65 -0.03 11.55
CA ASP A 197 -7.00 0.31 12.93
C ASP A 197 -8.16 1.31 12.98
N SER A 198 -9.38 0.76 13.09
CA SER A 198 -10.59 1.57 13.17
C SER A 198 -10.77 2.29 14.50
N ILE A 199 -10.08 1.86 15.57
CA ILE A 199 -10.12 2.55 16.87
C ILE A 199 -9.31 3.83 16.77
N GLN A 200 -8.08 3.76 16.24
CA GLN A 200 -7.25 4.94 16.04
C GLN A 200 -7.91 5.94 15.09
N LEU A 201 -8.40 5.47 13.95
CA LEU A 201 -9.09 6.31 12.99
C LEU A 201 -10.25 7.09 13.64
N LYS A 202 -11.08 6.39 14.41
CA LYS A 202 -12.22 7.02 15.12
C LYS A 202 -11.80 7.94 16.26
N ASP A 203 -10.71 7.61 16.96
CA ASP A 203 -10.20 8.43 18.06
C ASP A 203 -9.62 9.74 17.52
N ILE A 204 -8.83 9.69 16.44
CA ILE A 204 -8.33 10.89 15.73
C ILE A 204 -9.50 11.73 15.22
N GLN A 205 -10.49 11.12 14.55
CA GLN A 205 -11.67 11.82 14.07
C GLN A 205 -12.46 12.48 15.21
N LYS A 206 -12.61 11.80 16.33
CA LYS A 206 -13.33 12.34 17.51
C LYS A 206 -12.63 13.56 18.10
N ASN A 207 -11.29 13.55 18.13
CA ASN A 207 -10.50 14.59 18.79
C ASN A 207 -10.27 15.82 17.89
N HIS A 208 -10.25 15.65 16.57
CA HIS A 208 -9.83 16.67 15.62
C HIS A 208 -10.83 16.96 14.51
N GLY A 209 -11.79 16.06 14.28
CA GLY A 209 -12.81 16.19 13.24
C GLY A 209 -14.01 17.01 13.70
N THR A 210 -14.78 17.47 12.71
CA THR A 210 -16.00 18.24 12.91
C THR A 210 -17.26 17.47 12.48
N LYS A 211 -17.08 16.43 11.66
CA LYS A 211 -18.17 15.63 11.10
C LYS A 211 -18.22 14.21 11.69
N LYS A 212 -19.42 13.62 11.71
CA LYS A 212 -19.58 12.20 12.00
C LYS A 212 -19.40 11.40 10.71
N LEU A 213 -18.66 10.30 10.79
CA LEU A 213 -18.52 9.35 9.70
C LEU A 213 -19.80 8.48 9.61
N LYS A 214 -20.63 8.73 8.62
CA LYS A 214 -21.89 7.99 8.36
C LYS A 214 -21.75 7.06 7.17
N ASP A 215 -21.25 7.59 6.07
CA ASP A 215 -21.11 6.90 4.78
C ASP A 215 -19.69 6.41 4.55
N TYR A 216 -18.70 7.02 5.20
CA TYR A 216 -17.31 6.61 5.09
C TYR A 216 -17.15 5.14 5.55
N PRO A 217 -16.54 4.28 4.72
CA PRO A 217 -16.44 2.85 5.00
C PRO A 217 -15.45 2.57 6.13
N VAL A 218 -15.92 2.07 7.25
CA VAL A 218 -15.07 1.65 8.38
C VAL A 218 -15.12 0.14 8.52
N THR A 219 -13.95 -0.48 8.63
CA THR A 219 -13.74 -1.90 8.93
C THR A 219 -12.55 -2.07 9.87
N ASN A 220 -12.27 -3.27 10.34
CA ASN A 220 -11.15 -3.54 11.23
C ASN A 220 -10.47 -4.88 10.94
N ILE A 221 -9.33 -5.10 11.59
CA ILE A 221 -8.49 -6.29 11.37
C ILE A 221 -9.23 -7.60 11.68
N LEU A 222 -10.08 -7.65 12.72
CA LEU A 222 -10.83 -8.85 13.06
C LEU A 222 -11.84 -9.19 11.98
N TRP A 223 -12.48 -8.17 11.41
CA TRP A 223 -13.39 -8.35 10.30
C TRP A 223 -12.66 -8.90 9.06
N HIS A 224 -11.47 -8.35 8.74
CA HIS A 224 -10.66 -8.77 7.60
C HIS A 224 -10.04 -10.17 7.76
N LYS A 225 -9.51 -10.48 8.95
CA LYS A 225 -8.71 -11.69 9.17
C LYS A 225 -9.49 -12.86 9.76
N VAL A 226 -10.66 -12.59 10.37
CA VAL A 226 -11.47 -13.62 11.01
C VAL A 226 -12.84 -13.75 10.32
N TYR A 227 -13.65 -12.70 10.32
CA TYR A 227 -15.04 -12.78 9.81
C TYR A 227 -15.08 -13.12 8.31
N LEU A 228 -14.36 -12.38 7.47
CA LEU A 228 -14.40 -12.58 6.03
C LEU A 228 -13.90 -13.97 5.59
N PRO A 229 -12.69 -14.42 5.98
CA PRO A 229 -12.17 -15.71 5.51
C PRO A 229 -12.90 -16.90 6.11
N TYR A 230 -13.23 -16.89 7.41
CA TYR A 230 -13.76 -18.08 8.08
C TYR A 230 -15.28 -18.15 8.08
N LEU A 231 -16.00 -17.02 8.18
CA LEU A 231 -17.47 -17.00 8.22
C LEU A 231 -18.12 -16.69 6.88
N ARG A 232 -17.43 -15.94 6.01
CA ARG A 232 -17.95 -15.58 4.68
C ARG A 232 -17.26 -16.33 3.55
N GLY A 233 -16.13 -16.99 3.82
CA GLY A 233 -15.31 -17.69 2.83
C GLY A 233 -14.67 -16.74 1.79
N ILE A 234 -14.50 -15.45 2.13
CA ILE A 234 -13.92 -14.45 1.24
C ILE A 234 -12.44 -14.32 1.57
N LYS A 235 -11.59 -14.56 0.59
CA LYS A 235 -10.13 -14.57 0.76
C LYS A 235 -9.48 -13.60 -0.21
N LEU A 236 -8.45 -12.93 0.29
CA LEU A 236 -7.57 -12.08 -0.52
C LEU A 236 -6.32 -12.87 -0.91
N TYR A 237 -6.00 -12.83 -2.20
CA TYR A 237 -4.81 -13.47 -2.77
C TYR A 237 -3.91 -12.44 -3.44
N ARG A 238 -2.63 -12.78 -3.53
CA ARG A 238 -1.56 -12.01 -4.17
C ARG A 238 -0.94 -12.87 -5.28
N PRO A 239 -1.57 -12.96 -6.47
CA PRO A 239 -1.14 -13.89 -7.51
C PRO A 239 0.27 -13.65 -8.03
N LEU A 240 0.80 -12.41 -7.96
CA LEU A 240 2.18 -12.11 -8.36
C LEU A 240 3.23 -12.82 -7.49
N ASP A 241 2.88 -13.28 -6.28
CA ASP A 241 3.79 -14.07 -5.44
C ASP A 241 4.02 -15.50 -5.96
N TYR A 242 3.22 -15.95 -6.92
CA TYR A 242 3.34 -17.26 -7.57
C TYR A 242 4.00 -17.21 -8.94
N LEU A 243 4.39 -16.02 -9.39
CA LEU A 243 5.01 -15.78 -10.69
C LEU A 243 6.40 -15.15 -10.51
N VAL A 244 7.26 -15.39 -11.48
CA VAL A 244 8.45 -14.56 -11.63
C VAL A 244 7.98 -13.19 -12.07
N TYR A 245 8.13 -12.21 -11.19
CA TYR A 245 7.68 -10.84 -11.43
C TYR A 245 8.87 -9.88 -11.37
N ASP A 246 9.22 -9.34 -12.53
CA ASP A 246 10.15 -8.23 -12.68
C ASP A 246 9.40 -6.95 -13.03
N LYS A 247 9.64 -5.90 -12.25
CA LYS A 247 8.92 -4.63 -12.38
C LYS A 247 9.23 -3.91 -13.69
N GLU A 248 10.48 -4.00 -14.18
CA GLU A 248 10.90 -3.31 -15.39
C GLU A 248 10.34 -4.01 -16.64
N GLU A 249 10.38 -5.35 -16.66
CA GLU A 249 9.76 -6.14 -17.73
C GLU A 249 8.24 -5.89 -17.79
N ALA A 250 7.56 -5.89 -16.65
CA ALA A 250 6.14 -5.59 -16.57
C ALA A 250 5.82 -4.19 -17.08
N MET A 251 6.65 -3.20 -16.72
CA MET A 251 6.52 -1.83 -17.17
C MET A 251 6.69 -1.74 -18.70
N ASN A 252 7.72 -2.36 -19.25
CA ASN A 252 7.99 -2.34 -20.68
C ASN A 252 6.86 -3.01 -21.47
N LEU A 253 6.33 -4.13 -20.97
CA LEU A 253 5.16 -4.79 -21.59
C LEU A 253 3.94 -3.86 -21.63
N LEU A 254 3.57 -3.25 -20.50
CA LEU A 254 2.39 -2.39 -20.43
C LEU A 254 2.53 -1.12 -21.25
N VAL A 255 3.72 -0.51 -21.26
CA VAL A 255 4.00 0.67 -22.09
C VAL A 255 3.86 0.34 -23.58
N ASN A 256 4.52 -0.75 -24.03
CA ASN A 256 4.55 -1.10 -25.44
C ASN A 256 3.20 -1.61 -25.95
N LYS A 257 2.47 -2.38 -25.13
CA LYS A 257 1.23 -3.03 -25.55
C LYS A 257 -0.02 -2.18 -25.36
N TYR A 258 -0.04 -1.34 -24.29
CA TYR A 258 -1.24 -0.60 -23.86
C TYR A 258 -1.03 0.91 -23.76
N GLY A 259 0.18 1.43 -24.06
CA GLY A 259 0.47 2.85 -23.91
C GLY A 259 0.39 3.35 -22.47
N TYR A 260 0.75 2.46 -21.51
CA TYR A 260 0.79 2.80 -20.09
C TYR A 260 1.77 3.94 -19.83
N GLN A 261 1.37 4.91 -19.04
CA GLN A 261 2.21 6.06 -18.67
C GLN A 261 2.95 5.77 -17.38
N LYS A 262 4.30 5.92 -17.41
CA LYS A 262 5.17 5.67 -16.25
C LYS A 262 5.00 6.77 -15.20
N TYR A 263 5.06 6.38 -13.92
CA TYR A 263 5.22 7.30 -12.80
C TYR A 263 6.69 7.45 -12.44
N PRO A 264 7.12 8.62 -11.94
CA PRO A 264 8.50 8.81 -11.46
C PRO A 264 8.87 7.89 -10.29
N GLN A 265 7.92 7.59 -9.41
CA GLN A 265 8.09 6.73 -8.24
C GLN A 265 6.82 5.90 -7.99
N LYS A 266 6.96 4.89 -7.12
CA LYS A 266 5.84 4.06 -6.67
C LYS A 266 4.83 4.91 -5.87
N HIS A 267 3.55 4.57 -5.96
CA HIS A 267 2.40 5.23 -5.31
C HIS A 267 2.08 6.65 -5.78
N PHE A 268 2.69 7.11 -6.88
CA PHE A 268 2.38 8.42 -7.47
C PHE A 268 1.09 8.43 -8.31
N GLU A 269 0.30 7.38 -8.22
CA GLU A 269 -1.07 7.27 -8.75
C GLU A 269 -2.01 8.25 -8.05
N SER A 270 -1.79 8.50 -6.75
CA SER A 270 -2.51 9.50 -5.96
C SER A 270 -1.64 10.73 -5.74
N ARG A 271 -2.18 11.91 -6.01
CA ARG A 271 -1.49 13.20 -5.75
C ARG A 271 -1.26 13.41 -4.26
N PHE A 272 -2.21 12.97 -3.42
CA PHE A 272 -2.05 13.06 -1.97
C PHE A 272 -0.97 12.13 -1.45
N THR A 273 -0.95 10.87 -1.92
CA THR A 273 0.09 9.90 -1.53
C THR A 273 1.46 10.34 -2.00
N ARG A 274 1.56 10.95 -3.21
CA ARG A 274 2.80 11.55 -3.69
C ARG A 274 3.31 12.63 -2.74
N PHE A 275 2.47 13.60 -2.39
CA PHE A 275 2.81 14.63 -1.40
C PHE A 275 3.20 14.01 -0.06
N TYR A 276 2.44 13.03 0.42
CA TYR A 276 2.64 12.38 1.70
C TYR A 276 3.97 11.63 1.78
N GLU A 277 4.23 10.72 0.82
CA GLU A 277 5.43 9.88 0.84
C GLU A 277 6.71 10.64 0.43
N SER A 278 6.63 11.57 -0.53
CA SER A 278 7.82 12.23 -1.04
C SER A 278 8.19 13.51 -0.29
N TYR A 279 7.23 14.18 0.35
CA TYR A 279 7.47 15.48 0.98
C TYR A 279 7.11 15.49 2.47
N TRP A 280 5.87 15.16 2.85
CA TRP A 280 5.42 15.21 4.24
C TRP A 280 6.27 14.34 5.17
N LEU A 281 6.45 13.06 4.85
CA LEU A 281 7.22 12.13 5.67
C LEU A 281 8.70 12.52 5.76
N PRO A 282 9.42 12.77 4.65
CA PRO A 282 10.83 13.14 4.71
C PRO A 282 11.07 14.48 5.40
N GLU A 283 10.35 15.54 5.01
CA GLU A 283 10.62 16.90 5.49
C GLU A 283 10.18 17.09 6.95
N ARG A 284 9.05 16.51 7.32
CA ARG A 284 8.55 16.68 8.68
C ARG A 284 9.16 15.68 9.68
N PHE A 285 9.33 14.43 9.29
CA PHE A 285 9.71 13.35 10.20
C PHE A 285 11.10 12.75 9.93
N GLY A 286 11.68 12.98 8.77
CA GLY A 286 12.92 12.37 8.34
C GLY A 286 12.74 10.93 7.82
N TYR A 287 11.51 10.51 7.50
CA TYR A 287 11.15 9.17 7.06
C TYR A 287 11.08 9.10 5.53
N ASP A 288 12.06 8.49 4.90
CA ASP A 288 12.11 8.34 3.45
C ASP A 288 11.68 6.92 3.03
N THR A 289 10.43 6.78 2.56
CA THR A 289 9.84 5.50 2.16
C THR A 289 10.56 4.83 1.00
N ARG A 290 11.34 5.58 0.21
CA ARG A 290 12.20 5.01 -0.84
C ARG A 290 13.22 4.02 -0.28
N LYS A 291 13.66 4.19 0.98
CA LYS A 291 14.56 3.23 1.63
C LYS A 291 13.93 1.84 1.72
N VAL A 292 12.66 1.76 2.07
CA VAL A 292 11.88 0.52 2.14
C VAL A 292 11.69 -0.08 0.75
N GLN A 293 11.27 0.76 -0.22
CA GLN A 293 11.04 0.34 -1.60
C GLN A 293 12.33 -0.16 -2.27
N PHE A 294 13.42 0.60 -2.17
CA PHE A 294 14.69 0.22 -2.77
C PHE A 294 15.32 -1.00 -2.06
N SER A 295 15.15 -1.11 -0.74
CA SER A 295 15.60 -2.30 -0.02
C SER A 295 14.89 -3.56 -0.50
N SER A 296 13.59 -3.48 -0.78
CA SER A 296 12.85 -4.59 -1.39
C SER A 296 13.41 -4.96 -2.76
N LEU A 297 13.65 -3.96 -3.63
CA LEU A 297 14.22 -4.20 -4.97
C LEU A 297 15.66 -4.74 -4.93
N ILE A 298 16.46 -4.33 -3.95
CA ILE A 298 17.83 -4.85 -3.75
C ILE A 298 17.76 -6.33 -3.34
N LEU A 299 16.94 -6.68 -2.35
CA LEU A 299 16.81 -8.05 -1.86
C LEU A 299 16.26 -9.00 -2.93
N THR A 300 15.51 -8.48 -3.88
CA THR A 300 14.92 -9.26 -4.99
C THR A 300 15.71 -9.15 -6.29
N ASN A 301 16.93 -8.62 -6.23
CA ASN A 301 17.86 -8.48 -7.36
C ASN A 301 17.35 -7.61 -8.54
N GLN A 302 16.44 -6.67 -8.28
CA GLN A 302 15.90 -5.73 -9.27
C GLN A 302 16.57 -4.35 -9.23
N MET A 303 17.43 -4.08 -8.24
CA MET A 303 18.17 -2.83 -8.10
C MET A 303 19.55 -3.07 -7.46
N MET A 304 20.56 -2.40 -7.94
CA MET A 304 21.87 -2.39 -7.29
C MET A 304 21.88 -1.42 -6.09
N ARG A 305 22.54 -1.83 -5.00
CA ARG A 305 22.63 -1.01 -3.78
C ARG A 305 23.23 0.38 -4.04
N ASP A 306 24.27 0.47 -4.84
CA ASP A 306 24.94 1.75 -5.17
C ASP A 306 24.02 2.68 -5.97
N GLU A 307 23.19 2.13 -6.84
CA GLU A 307 22.15 2.87 -7.56
C GLU A 307 21.13 3.46 -6.58
N ALA A 308 20.65 2.64 -5.63
CA ALA A 308 19.74 3.07 -4.60
C ALA A 308 20.32 4.21 -3.74
N LEU A 309 21.55 4.05 -3.28
CA LEU A 309 22.28 5.08 -2.51
C LEU A 309 22.45 6.38 -3.31
N LYS A 310 22.73 6.29 -4.62
CA LYS A 310 22.82 7.46 -5.50
C LYS A 310 21.47 8.18 -5.64
N LYS A 311 20.38 7.42 -5.77
CA LYS A 311 19.03 7.99 -5.84
C LYS A 311 18.60 8.65 -4.52
N LEU A 312 18.96 8.07 -3.38
CA LEU A 312 18.63 8.62 -2.05
C LEU A 312 19.37 9.93 -1.70
N LYS A 313 20.47 10.25 -2.40
CA LYS A 313 21.15 11.55 -2.26
C LYS A 313 20.34 12.72 -2.79
N LYS A 314 19.35 12.46 -3.65
CA LYS A 314 18.46 13.49 -4.21
C LYS A 314 17.17 13.54 -3.39
N PRO A 315 16.51 14.70 -3.28
CA PRO A 315 15.18 14.78 -2.70
C PRO A 315 14.22 13.75 -3.32
N ALA A 316 13.23 13.30 -2.54
CA ALA A 316 12.22 12.37 -3.04
C ALA A 316 11.21 13.01 -3.98
N TYR A 317 11.25 14.33 -4.10
CA TYR A 317 10.30 15.14 -4.87
C TYR A 317 11.03 16.06 -5.84
N ASP A 318 10.33 16.43 -6.89
CA ASP A 318 10.61 17.59 -7.70
C ASP A 318 9.94 18.82 -7.08
N TYR A 319 10.67 19.93 -6.96
CA TYR A 319 10.21 21.10 -6.23
C TYR A 319 8.96 21.73 -6.85
N GLU A 320 8.93 21.89 -8.16
CA GLU A 320 7.80 22.47 -8.89
C GLU A 320 6.54 21.59 -8.73
N THR A 321 6.71 20.29 -8.90
CA THR A 321 5.61 19.32 -8.75
C THR A 321 5.03 19.34 -7.33
N ILE A 322 5.87 19.44 -6.29
CA ILE A 322 5.39 19.42 -4.91
C ILE A 322 4.66 20.71 -4.51
N GLU A 323 5.10 21.87 -5.01
CA GLU A 323 4.39 23.12 -4.77
C GLU A 323 2.99 23.08 -5.43
N HIS A 324 2.87 22.59 -6.66
CA HIS A 324 1.57 22.38 -7.29
C HIS A 324 0.68 21.37 -6.52
N ASP A 325 1.28 20.33 -5.91
CA ASP A 325 0.51 19.40 -5.09
C ASP A 325 0.06 20.02 -3.77
N LYS A 326 0.88 20.84 -3.13
CA LYS A 326 0.51 21.59 -1.93
C LYS A 326 -0.69 22.52 -2.20
N GLU A 327 -0.61 23.31 -3.29
CA GLU A 327 -1.72 24.18 -3.71
C GLU A 327 -2.99 23.37 -4.01
N PHE A 328 -2.87 22.28 -4.74
CA PHE A 328 -4.00 21.41 -5.05
C PHE A 328 -4.63 20.83 -3.77
N ILE A 329 -3.82 20.34 -2.83
CA ILE A 329 -4.28 19.78 -1.55
C ILE A 329 -4.96 20.87 -0.71
N ALA A 330 -4.33 22.03 -0.56
CA ALA A 330 -4.89 23.13 0.19
C ALA A 330 -6.26 23.57 -0.36
N ASN A 331 -6.34 23.79 -1.68
CA ASN A 331 -7.59 24.14 -2.36
C ASN A 331 -8.67 23.08 -2.17
N LYS A 332 -8.31 21.81 -2.34
CA LYS A 332 -9.25 20.69 -2.25
C LYS A 332 -9.76 20.47 -0.82
N LEU A 333 -8.90 20.64 0.17
CA LEU A 333 -9.26 20.60 1.58
C LEU A 333 -9.95 21.89 2.06
N ARG A 334 -9.95 22.95 1.25
CA ARG A 334 -10.46 24.29 1.59
C ARG A 334 -9.77 24.90 2.81
N ILE A 335 -8.45 24.80 2.81
CA ILE A 335 -7.57 25.46 3.78
C ILE A 335 -6.62 26.41 3.06
N THR A 336 -6.03 27.34 3.80
CA THR A 336 -5.00 28.21 3.26
C THR A 336 -3.65 27.51 3.16
N MET A 337 -2.72 28.04 2.36
CA MET A 337 -1.35 27.57 2.33
C MET A 337 -0.64 27.74 3.67
N ASP A 338 -0.96 28.81 4.41
CA ASP A 338 -0.43 29.05 5.75
C ASP A 338 -0.90 27.99 6.74
N GLU A 339 -2.17 27.57 6.67
CA GLU A 339 -2.69 26.46 7.48
C GLU A 339 -1.99 25.15 7.13
N LEU A 340 -1.83 24.84 5.84
CA LEU A 340 -1.10 23.62 5.42
C LEU A 340 0.35 23.65 5.91
N ASN A 341 1.05 24.77 5.75
CA ASN A 341 2.41 24.95 6.23
C ASN A 341 2.48 24.89 7.77
N GLY A 342 1.46 25.41 8.46
CA GLY A 342 1.34 25.33 9.91
C GLY A 342 1.36 23.89 10.44
N TYR A 343 0.80 22.93 9.71
CA TYR A 343 0.85 21.51 10.10
C TYR A 343 2.27 20.96 10.15
N PHE A 344 3.22 21.48 9.36
CA PHE A 344 4.62 21.05 9.41
C PHE A 344 5.32 21.43 10.71
N THR A 345 4.92 22.52 11.34
CA THR A 345 5.53 23.05 12.57
C THR A 345 4.83 22.62 13.86
N MET A 346 3.64 22.01 13.75
CA MET A 346 2.90 21.49 14.89
C MET A 346 3.69 20.44 15.65
N GLN A 347 3.36 20.24 16.93
CA GLN A 347 3.91 19.17 17.74
C GLN A 347 3.77 17.82 17.03
N LYS A 348 4.87 17.10 16.87
CA LYS A 348 4.87 15.74 16.35
C LYS A 348 4.27 14.80 17.39
N ARG A 349 3.40 13.90 16.94
CA ARG A 349 2.81 12.82 17.74
C ARG A 349 3.05 11.49 17.04
N THR A 350 2.81 10.43 17.77
CA THR A 350 2.93 9.04 17.31
C THR A 350 1.56 8.35 17.34
N TYR A 351 1.48 7.18 16.75
CA TYR A 351 0.27 6.37 16.87
C TYR A 351 -0.09 6.01 18.33
N LYS A 352 0.88 6.05 19.25
CA LYS A 352 0.69 5.75 20.69
C LYS A 352 -0.02 6.86 21.46
N ASP A 353 -0.08 8.06 20.91
CA ASP A 353 -0.77 9.19 21.52
C ASP A 353 -2.31 9.11 21.35
N TYR A 354 -2.78 8.11 20.63
CA TYR A 354 -4.19 7.85 20.34
C TYR A 354 -4.60 6.44 20.77
N LYS A 355 -5.89 6.24 21.06
CA LYS A 355 -6.44 4.90 21.27
C LYS A 355 -6.23 4.06 20.02
N SER A 356 -5.88 2.79 20.21
CA SER A 356 -5.54 1.92 19.08
C SER A 356 -5.89 0.46 19.35
N MET A 357 -5.82 -0.35 18.28
CA MET A 357 -5.93 -1.82 18.33
C MET A 357 -4.55 -2.48 18.46
N GLU A 358 -3.48 -1.76 18.84
CA GLU A 358 -2.11 -2.28 18.87
C GLU A 358 -2.00 -3.60 19.65
N SER A 359 -2.66 -3.70 20.81
CA SER A 359 -2.67 -4.93 21.60
C SER A 359 -3.27 -6.12 20.83
N ILE A 360 -4.32 -5.88 20.01
CA ILE A 360 -4.94 -6.94 19.21
C ILE A 360 -3.99 -7.37 18.09
N TYR A 361 -3.31 -6.43 17.44
CA TYR A 361 -2.28 -6.78 16.44
C TYR A 361 -1.15 -7.58 17.04
N ASN A 362 -0.66 -7.19 18.23
CA ASN A 362 0.42 -7.89 18.92
C ASN A 362 0.03 -9.30 19.36
N ILE A 363 -1.19 -9.48 19.87
CA ILE A 363 -1.73 -10.81 20.21
C ILE A 363 -1.89 -11.66 18.93
N GLY A 364 -2.45 -11.08 17.88
CA GLY A 364 -2.59 -11.76 16.58
C GLY A 364 -1.24 -12.20 16.01
N ALA A 365 -0.24 -11.33 16.05
CA ALA A 365 1.12 -11.63 15.60
C ALA A 365 1.76 -12.73 16.45
N PHE A 366 1.59 -12.69 17.78
CA PHE A 366 2.08 -13.74 18.68
C PHE A 366 1.45 -15.11 18.36
N VAL A 367 0.12 -15.16 18.20
CA VAL A 367 -0.59 -16.40 17.85
C VAL A 367 -0.11 -16.93 16.49
N MET A 368 -0.02 -16.05 15.48
CA MET A 368 0.44 -16.46 14.15
C MET A 368 1.88 -17.00 14.16
N ARG A 369 2.76 -16.43 14.98
CA ARG A 369 4.13 -16.95 15.18
C ARG A 369 4.13 -18.34 15.81
N MET A 370 3.31 -18.59 16.84
CA MET A 370 3.19 -19.90 17.46
C MET A 370 2.81 -21.02 16.47
N PHE A 371 2.01 -20.66 15.46
CA PHE A 371 1.59 -21.60 14.39
C PHE A 371 2.49 -21.57 13.14
N GLY A 372 3.62 -20.84 13.17
CA GLY A 372 4.51 -20.70 12.02
C GLY A 372 3.88 -19.99 10.81
N LEU A 373 2.81 -19.23 11.03
CA LEU A 373 2.02 -18.58 9.97
C LEU A 373 2.40 -17.11 9.77
N GLU A 374 3.11 -16.50 10.73
CA GLU A 374 3.61 -15.13 10.57
C GLU A 374 4.90 -15.12 9.76
N ARG A 375 4.88 -14.42 8.65
CA ARG A 375 6.00 -14.28 7.72
C ARG A 375 6.30 -12.79 7.55
N GLY A 376 7.39 -12.31 8.14
CA GLY A 376 7.85 -10.94 8.01
C GLY A 376 6.87 -9.91 8.60
N GLY A 377 6.62 -9.97 9.90
CA GLY A 377 5.74 -9.03 10.62
C GLY A 377 6.23 -7.58 10.57
N LYS A 378 5.29 -6.61 10.69
CA LYS A 378 5.64 -5.22 11.04
C LYS A 378 6.21 -5.21 12.45
N ARG A 379 7.16 -4.33 12.68
CA ARG A 379 7.74 -4.06 14.00
C ARG A 379 7.04 -2.91 14.66
#